data_0d99d8a695a4b12c8e2cb70cc6430681
#
_entry.id   0d99d8a695a4b12c8e2cb70cc6430681
#
_cell.length_a   1.000
_cell.length_b   1.000
_cell.length_c   1.000
_cell.angle_alpha   90.00
_cell.angle_beta   90.00
_cell.angle_gamma   90.00
#
_symmetry.space_group_name_H-M   'P 1'
#
loop_
_entity.id
_entity.type
_entity.pdbx_description
1 polymer ?
#
loop_
_entity_poly.entity_id
_entity_poly.type
_entity_poly.pdbx_seq_one_letter_code
_entity_poly.pdbx_strand_id
1 'polypeptide(L)'
;SRRQRQMCIRDSMCEGWYRKSFPTDPSWKGKRVILDFGGIIYLGDVYLNGTKIASTDYGYVGLEADLTPFLSHDGENVVAVYASTGPKKGSRWYTGGGLFRDVYLQVQNPTHIARHGVYITTPEVSSSRATVAVQVEVDGWQKHDVRVRTILRNPEGVIVGTVQSGMPEHTHQTCTEVKLPAFTLENPQLWSCEFPQLYNAEVVVTADGMVVDSLTEQFGIRSLEFSPEFGFKLNGKKIFLQGNANHHDLGALGAASYDRAIERMMLQLKSFGYNCIRCSHNPYSESFARIADRVGMLVVNELTDKWSDNDYWGGRQPFTHLWHKLITEWIKRDRNRPSIILWSLGNELQIREGWAGFEGTNDWGITTYNIFNQLVKRWDHTRLTTVAMFPARAGAITRHDKEFNDYLVPPELACATEVASFNYQSDKYDAYLKYQPDLILFQSEAETSKLLQPYYNMDRKRTVGMAYWGSAEYWGESNKWPKKGWNYSFFDHTMRPYPQAYLIKSAFMPEIPEVHIGVVDAAGAESVSWNDVTVGRMALNECWNHIPGSRQSLFTYTLSLIHISEPTRHAQIS
;
A
#
# COMPACT_ATOMS: atom_id res chain seq x y z
N SER A 1 -17.71 -4.71 -17.89
CA SER A 1 -17.23 -5.03 -19.23
C SER A 1 -16.01 -4.19 -19.58
N ARG A 2 -15.14 -4.65 -20.51
CA ARG A 2 -13.96 -3.91 -20.99
C ARG A 2 -14.28 -2.49 -21.47
N ARG A 3 -15.44 -2.24 -22.06
CA ARG A 3 -15.84 -0.91 -22.55
C ARG A 3 -16.14 0.09 -21.45
N GLN A 4 -16.65 -0.32 -20.30
CA GLN A 4 -16.93 0.59 -19.19
C GLN A 4 -15.67 0.98 -18.42
N ARG A 5 -14.64 0.11 -18.37
CA ARG A 5 -13.33 0.45 -17.77
C ARG A 5 -12.60 1.56 -18.54
N GLN A 6 -12.81 1.68 -19.85
CA GLN A 6 -12.22 2.75 -20.68
C GLN A 6 -12.96 4.09 -20.59
N MET A 7 -14.24 4.11 -20.21
CA MET A 7 -15.01 5.36 -20.14
C MET A 7 -14.66 6.24 -18.95
N CYS A 8 -14.09 5.68 -17.89
CA CYS A 8 -13.71 6.43 -16.69
C CYS A 8 -12.31 7.06 -16.74
N ILE A 9 -11.61 7.02 -17.87
CA ILE A 9 -10.28 7.65 -18.06
C ILE A 9 -10.39 9.18 -18.24
N ARG A 10 -11.57 9.72 -18.41
CA ARG A 10 -11.80 11.18 -18.47
C ARG A 10 -12.29 11.66 -17.12
N ASP A 11 -11.84 12.84 -16.69
CA ASP A 11 -12.17 13.58 -15.46
C ASP A 11 -13.67 13.81 -15.18
N SER A 12 -14.54 12.97 -15.66
CA SER A 12 -15.97 13.08 -15.45
C SER A 12 -16.39 12.20 -14.28
N MET A 13 -17.00 12.82 -13.28
CA MET A 13 -17.85 12.10 -12.32
C MET A 13 -18.83 11.27 -13.12
N CYS A 14 -18.77 9.95 -12.96
CA CYS A 14 -19.63 9.04 -13.71
C CYS A 14 -20.36 8.10 -12.76
N GLU A 15 -21.56 7.77 -13.15
CA GLU A 15 -22.40 6.77 -12.52
C GLU A 15 -22.62 5.62 -13.49
N GLY A 16 -22.71 4.41 -12.95
CA GLY A 16 -22.91 3.26 -13.79
C GLY A 16 -23.64 2.13 -13.07
N TRP A 17 -24.34 1.34 -13.83
CA TRP A 17 -25.01 0.14 -13.37
C TRP A 17 -24.40 -1.08 -14.04
N TYR A 18 -24.07 -2.08 -13.22
CA TYR A 18 -23.72 -3.42 -13.65
C TYR A 18 -24.89 -4.33 -13.34
N ARG A 19 -25.23 -5.22 -14.26
CA ARG A 19 -26.33 -6.17 -14.08
C ARG A 19 -25.95 -7.56 -14.61
N LYS A 20 -26.28 -8.58 -13.83
CA LYS A 20 -26.08 -9.96 -14.22
C LYS A 20 -27.23 -10.82 -13.67
N SER A 21 -27.78 -11.67 -14.55
CA SER A 21 -28.75 -12.70 -14.18
C SER A 21 -28.06 -14.04 -14.02
N PHE A 22 -28.58 -14.85 -13.10
CA PHE A 22 -28.10 -16.22 -12.85
C PHE A 22 -29.19 -17.05 -12.14
N PRO A 23 -29.27 -18.38 -12.41
CA PRO A 23 -30.11 -19.28 -11.63
C PRO A 23 -29.46 -19.59 -10.28
N THR A 24 -30.26 -20.01 -9.30
CA THR A 24 -29.74 -20.59 -8.06
C THR A 24 -29.35 -22.06 -8.35
N ASP A 25 -28.07 -22.38 -8.04
CA ASP A 25 -27.64 -23.78 -8.12
C ASP A 25 -28.28 -24.60 -6.98
N PRO A 26 -28.88 -25.77 -7.24
CA PRO A 26 -29.49 -26.62 -6.21
C PRO A 26 -28.52 -27.01 -5.07
N SER A 27 -27.21 -27.07 -5.34
CA SER A 27 -26.17 -27.38 -4.36
C SER A 27 -25.97 -26.26 -3.30
N TRP A 28 -26.52 -25.07 -3.53
CA TRP A 28 -26.46 -23.96 -2.58
C TRP A 28 -27.48 -24.04 -1.44
N LYS A 29 -28.41 -25.01 -1.52
CA LYS A 29 -29.40 -25.19 -0.47
C LYS A 29 -28.73 -25.44 0.89
N GLY A 30 -29.05 -24.58 1.87
CA GLY A 30 -28.47 -24.63 3.22
C GLY A 30 -27.03 -24.12 3.31
N LYS A 31 -26.52 -23.51 2.24
CA LYS A 31 -25.21 -22.82 2.20
C LYS A 31 -25.38 -21.31 2.35
N ARG A 32 -24.31 -20.66 2.74
CA ARG A 32 -24.14 -19.21 2.66
C ARG A 32 -23.61 -18.84 1.28
N VAL A 33 -24.25 -17.93 0.59
CA VAL A 33 -23.89 -17.48 -0.76
C VAL A 33 -23.55 -16.00 -0.74
N ILE A 34 -22.32 -15.67 -1.05
CA ILE A 34 -21.75 -14.34 -0.90
C ILE A 34 -21.19 -13.83 -2.23
N LEU A 35 -21.42 -12.56 -2.56
CA LEU A 35 -20.59 -11.83 -3.51
C LEU A 35 -19.53 -11.04 -2.76
N ASP A 36 -18.27 -11.36 -3.02
CA ASP A 36 -17.11 -10.67 -2.46
C ASP A 36 -16.53 -9.74 -3.52
N PHE A 37 -16.63 -8.45 -3.26
CA PHE A 37 -16.11 -7.38 -4.11
C PHE A 37 -14.75 -6.93 -3.58
N GLY A 38 -13.69 -7.02 -4.36
CA GLY A 38 -12.37 -6.47 -4.01
C GLY A 38 -12.32 -4.94 -3.97
N GLY A 39 -13.30 -4.27 -4.60
CA GLY A 39 -13.46 -2.82 -4.54
C GLY A 39 -14.48 -2.28 -5.54
N ILE A 40 -15.24 -1.28 -5.11
CA ILE A 40 -16.21 -0.53 -5.93
C ILE A 40 -15.93 0.96 -5.74
N ILE A 41 -15.38 1.64 -6.73
CA ILE A 41 -15.01 3.06 -6.62
C ILE A 41 -16.11 3.96 -7.14
N TYR A 42 -16.49 5.00 -6.42
CA TYR A 42 -16.12 5.34 -5.02
C TYR A 42 -17.21 4.86 -4.08
N LEU A 43 -18.46 5.06 -4.46
CA LEU A 43 -19.69 4.61 -3.82
C LEU A 43 -20.20 3.37 -4.53
N GLY A 44 -20.67 2.39 -3.77
CA GLY A 44 -21.26 1.19 -4.31
C GLY A 44 -22.51 0.79 -3.56
N ASP A 45 -23.59 0.47 -4.30
CA ASP A 45 -24.78 -0.17 -3.75
C ASP A 45 -25.04 -1.46 -4.51
N VAL A 46 -25.21 -2.55 -3.78
CA VAL A 46 -25.45 -3.90 -4.32
C VAL A 46 -26.91 -4.27 -4.06
N TYR A 47 -27.56 -4.71 -5.11
CA TYR A 47 -28.98 -5.15 -5.07
C TYR A 47 -29.08 -6.60 -5.56
N LEU A 48 -29.97 -7.37 -4.93
CA LEU A 48 -30.42 -8.67 -5.43
C LEU A 48 -31.94 -8.64 -5.55
N ASN A 49 -32.45 -8.99 -6.74
CA ASN A 49 -33.89 -9.05 -7.03
C ASN A 49 -34.64 -7.75 -6.67
N GLY A 50 -33.98 -6.59 -6.87
CA GLY A 50 -34.51 -5.29 -6.55
C GLY A 50 -34.32 -4.82 -5.10
N THR A 51 -33.88 -5.69 -4.19
CA THR A 51 -33.61 -5.35 -2.79
C THR A 51 -32.17 -4.94 -2.61
N LYS A 52 -31.90 -3.79 -1.97
CA LYS A 52 -30.55 -3.37 -1.61
C LYS A 52 -30.03 -4.22 -0.45
N ILE A 53 -28.92 -4.90 -0.66
CA ILE A 53 -28.35 -5.88 0.28
C ILE A 53 -27.01 -5.45 0.89
N ALA A 54 -26.25 -4.60 0.19
CA ALA A 54 -24.96 -4.11 0.69
C ALA A 54 -24.64 -2.73 0.12
N SER A 55 -23.71 -2.01 0.78
CA SER A 55 -23.32 -0.66 0.38
C SER A 55 -21.90 -0.36 0.89
N THR A 56 -21.12 0.40 0.09
CA THR A 56 -19.81 0.92 0.47
C THR A 56 -19.69 2.40 0.14
N ASP A 57 -18.96 3.13 0.97
CA ASP A 57 -18.60 4.53 0.80
C ASP A 57 -17.08 4.73 0.67
N TYR A 58 -16.31 3.62 0.61
CA TYR A 58 -14.86 3.66 0.44
C TYR A 58 -14.40 2.44 -0.36
N GLY A 59 -14.13 2.63 -1.63
CA GLY A 59 -13.94 1.55 -2.58
C GLY A 59 -12.60 0.84 -2.54
N TYR A 60 -11.67 1.24 -1.68
CA TYR A 60 -10.31 0.67 -1.63
C TYR A 60 -10.19 -0.54 -0.69
N VAL A 61 -11.19 -0.81 0.11
CA VAL A 61 -11.33 -2.05 0.89
C VAL A 61 -12.47 -2.89 0.32
N GLY A 62 -12.47 -4.18 0.63
CA GLY A 62 -13.48 -5.10 0.11
C GLY A 62 -14.87 -4.90 0.70
N LEU A 63 -15.85 -5.51 0.07
CA LEU A 63 -17.25 -5.54 0.49
C LEU A 63 -17.82 -6.94 0.26
N GLU A 64 -18.36 -7.58 1.30
CA GLU A 64 -19.23 -8.75 1.16
C GLU A 64 -20.69 -8.34 1.04
N ALA A 65 -21.40 -8.97 0.09
CA ALA A 65 -22.85 -8.90 -0.04
C ALA A 65 -23.44 -10.29 0.14
N ASP A 66 -24.17 -10.51 1.23
CA ASP A 66 -24.83 -11.78 1.52
C ASP A 66 -26.11 -11.92 0.68
N LEU A 67 -26.10 -12.83 -0.27
CA LEU A 67 -27.21 -13.13 -1.15
C LEU A 67 -28.21 -14.10 -0.51
N THR A 68 -27.80 -14.88 0.47
CA THR A 68 -28.50 -16.05 1.01
C THR A 68 -29.97 -15.76 1.35
N PRO A 69 -30.31 -14.68 2.12
CA PRO A 69 -31.67 -14.41 2.51
C PRO A 69 -32.58 -13.92 1.36
N PHE A 70 -32.00 -13.56 0.21
CA PHE A 70 -32.69 -12.89 -0.88
C PHE A 70 -32.72 -13.70 -2.17
N LEU A 71 -32.13 -14.91 -2.17
CA LEU A 71 -32.09 -15.79 -3.33
C LEU A 71 -33.49 -16.36 -3.63
N SER A 72 -33.91 -16.25 -4.90
CA SER A 72 -35.01 -17.03 -5.43
C SER A 72 -34.52 -18.43 -5.79
N HIS A 73 -35.16 -19.47 -5.28
CA HIS A 73 -34.81 -20.86 -5.57
C HIS A 73 -35.53 -21.42 -6.81
N ASP A 74 -36.64 -20.77 -7.19
CA ASP A 74 -37.53 -21.25 -8.26
C ASP A 74 -37.45 -20.43 -9.55
N GLY A 75 -36.44 -19.54 -9.66
CA GLY A 75 -36.32 -18.63 -10.79
C GLY A 75 -34.95 -18.06 -11.00
N GLU A 76 -34.87 -17.10 -11.91
CA GLU A 76 -33.66 -16.34 -12.20
C GLU A 76 -33.46 -15.26 -11.13
N ASN A 77 -32.25 -15.13 -10.63
CA ASN A 77 -31.85 -14.04 -9.76
C ASN A 77 -31.15 -12.94 -10.58
N VAL A 78 -31.38 -11.72 -10.20
CA VAL A 78 -30.75 -10.56 -10.83
C VAL A 78 -29.94 -9.79 -9.79
N VAL A 79 -28.62 -9.84 -9.90
CA VAL A 79 -27.75 -8.91 -9.17
C VAL A 79 -27.57 -7.64 -9.97
N ALA A 80 -27.74 -6.49 -9.33
CA ALA A 80 -27.45 -5.18 -9.87
C ALA A 80 -26.50 -4.43 -8.94
N VAL A 81 -25.49 -3.74 -9.50
CA VAL A 81 -24.54 -2.95 -8.74
C VAL A 81 -24.56 -1.54 -9.30
N TYR A 82 -24.97 -0.59 -8.49
CA TYR A 82 -24.77 0.83 -8.74
C TYR A 82 -23.36 1.22 -8.30
N ALA A 83 -22.63 1.92 -9.13
CA ALA A 83 -21.33 2.48 -8.79
C ALA A 83 -21.26 3.94 -9.23
N SER A 84 -20.73 4.79 -8.38
CA SER A 84 -20.55 6.22 -8.63
C SER A 84 -19.17 6.66 -8.13
N THR A 85 -18.53 7.56 -8.88
CA THR A 85 -17.29 8.21 -8.42
C THR A 85 -17.53 9.26 -7.33
N GLY A 86 -18.80 9.45 -6.94
CA GLY A 86 -19.24 10.37 -5.89
C GLY A 86 -19.49 11.79 -6.39
N PRO A 87 -20.14 12.61 -5.57
CA PRO A 87 -20.50 14.00 -5.90
C PRO A 87 -19.30 14.97 -5.80
N LYS A 88 -18.21 14.55 -5.18
CA LYS A 88 -16.96 15.30 -5.03
C LYS A 88 -15.86 14.59 -5.84
N LYS A 89 -14.75 15.26 -6.10
CA LYS A 89 -13.61 14.68 -6.86
C LYS A 89 -13.02 13.41 -6.21
N GLY A 90 -13.28 13.15 -4.94
CA GLY A 90 -12.85 11.96 -4.21
C GLY A 90 -11.34 11.86 -3.96
N SER A 91 -10.51 12.55 -4.75
CA SER A 91 -9.05 12.63 -4.57
C SER A 91 -8.43 13.66 -5.51
N ARG A 92 -7.12 13.91 -5.35
CA ARG A 92 -6.32 14.73 -6.26
C ARG A 92 -5.86 13.96 -7.50
N TRP A 93 -5.79 12.65 -7.41
CA TRP A 93 -5.28 11.73 -8.43
C TRP A 93 -6.43 10.95 -9.09
N TYR A 94 -6.12 10.20 -10.14
CA TYR A 94 -7.08 9.33 -10.81
C TYR A 94 -7.36 8.07 -9.97
N THR A 95 -8.55 7.97 -9.46
CA THR A 95 -8.99 6.86 -8.59
C THR A 95 -9.49 5.63 -9.35
N GLY A 96 -9.83 5.81 -10.60
CA GLY A 96 -10.67 4.86 -11.32
C GLY A 96 -12.16 5.06 -11.01
N GLY A 97 -12.99 4.15 -11.49
CA GLY A 97 -14.44 4.15 -11.27
C GLY A 97 -15.06 2.79 -11.50
N GLY A 98 -16.19 2.54 -10.83
CA GLY A 98 -16.96 1.32 -10.99
C GLY A 98 -16.33 0.09 -10.31
N LEU A 99 -16.61 -1.09 -10.86
CA LEU A 99 -16.01 -2.35 -10.43
C LEU A 99 -14.58 -2.45 -10.99
N PHE A 100 -13.60 -2.00 -10.24
CA PHE A 100 -12.21 -1.90 -10.71
C PHE A 100 -11.31 -3.04 -10.20
N ARG A 101 -11.79 -3.83 -9.25
CA ARG A 101 -11.17 -5.06 -8.72
C ARG A 101 -12.07 -6.26 -8.97
N ASP A 102 -11.55 -7.45 -8.71
CA ASP A 102 -12.27 -8.69 -8.94
C ASP A 102 -13.50 -8.85 -8.04
N VAL A 103 -14.47 -9.61 -8.53
CA VAL A 103 -15.69 -10.00 -7.80
C VAL A 103 -15.78 -11.51 -7.83
N TYR A 104 -15.86 -12.11 -6.65
CA TYR A 104 -15.96 -13.55 -6.47
C TYR A 104 -17.34 -13.95 -5.92
N LEU A 105 -17.89 -15.05 -6.44
CA LEU A 105 -19.01 -15.74 -5.82
C LEU A 105 -18.43 -16.82 -4.90
N GLN A 106 -18.77 -16.74 -3.62
CA GLN A 106 -18.36 -17.70 -2.61
C GLN A 106 -19.59 -18.46 -2.11
N VAL A 107 -19.47 -19.79 -2.02
CA VAL A 107 -20.51 -20.68 -1.48
C VAL A 107 -19.90 -21.43 -0.31
N GLN A 108 -20.34 -21.11 0.88
CA GLN A 108 -19.77 -21.58 2.14
C GLN A 108 -20.75 -22.42 2.94
N ASN A 109 -20.25 -23.33 3.77
CA ASN A 109 -21.08 -23.95 4.79
C ASN A 109 -21.48 -22.93 5.87
N PRO A 110 -22.59 -23.16 6.62
CA PRO A 110 -22.92 -22.32 7.78
C PRO A 110 -21.77 -22.21 8.78
N THR A 111 -21.08 -23.32 9.07
CA THR A 111 -19.84 -23.34 9.82
C THR A 111 -18.67 -23.15 8.87
N HIS A 112 -17.93 -22.05 8.99
CA HIS A 112 -16.87 -21.68 8.04
C HIS A 112 -15.80 -20.81 8.70
N ILE A 113 -14.67 -20.64 8.03
CA ILE A 113 -13.64 -19.67 8.40
C ILE A 113 -14.18 -18.26 8.10
N ALA A 114 -14.16 -17.39 9.09
CA ALA A 114 -14.64 -16.02 8.92
C ALA A 114 -13.81 -15.25 7.87
N ARG A 115 -14.40 -14.21 7.27
CA ARG A 115 -13.69 -13.36 6.30
C ARG A 115 -12.39 -12.84 6.90
N HIS A 116 -11.26 -13.04 6.19
CA HIS A 116 -9.90 -12.71 6.66
C HIS A 116 -9.62 -13.25 8.08
N GLY A 117 -10.23 -14.39 8.44
CA GLY A 117 -10.22 -14.95 9.79
C GLY A 117 -8.93 -15.68 10.16
N VAL A 118 -8.02 -15.95 9.22
CA VAL A 118 -6.72 -16.55 9.51
C VAL A 118 -5.72 -15.44 9.85
N TYR A 119 -5.02 -15.59 11.00
CA TYR A 119 -3.94 -14.70 11.40
C TYR A 119 -2.70 -15.51 11.77
N ILE A 120 -1.59 -15.20 11.11
CA ILE A 120 -0.31 -15.90 11.27
C ILE A 120 0.74 -14.92 11.74
N THR A 121 1.43 -15.27 12.83
CA THR A 121 2.53 -14.48 13.38
C THR A 121 3.78 -15.31 13.55
N THR A 122 4.94 -14.65 13.55
CA THR A 122 6.24 -15.25 13.79
C THR A 122 6.90 -14.56 15.00
N PRO A 123 6.46 -14.85 16.25
CA PRO A 123 6.86 -14.10 17.42
C PRO A 123 8.35 -14.21 17.74
N GLU A 124 8.98 -15.31 17.38
CA GLU A 124 10.41 -15.54 17.56
C GLU A 124 11.00 -15.98 16.23
N VAL A 125 12.04 -15.27 15.77
CA VAL A 125 12.72 -15.55 14.50
C VAL A 125 14.22 -15.38 14.64
N SER A 126 14.94 -16.42 14.29
CA SER A 126 16.39 -16.43 14.09
C SER A 126 16.73 -17.28 12.86
N SER A 127 18.00 -17.29 12.46
CA SER A 127 18.46 -18.15 11.37
C SER A 127 18.39 -19.64 11.69
N SER A 128 18.45 -20.00 12.98
CA SER A 128 18.43 -21.41 13.43
C SER A 128 17.05 -21.89 13.86
N ARG A 129 16.15 -20.98 14.26
CA ARG A 129 14.85 -21.34 14.82
C ARG A 129 13.82 -20.25 14.62
N ALA A 130 12.58 -20.66 14.33
CA ALA A 130 11.42 -19.76 14.34
C ALA A 130 10.21 -20.41 15.01
N THR A 131 9.38 -19.58 15.64
CA THR A 131 8.06 -19.94 16.15
C THR A 131 7.00 -19.37 15.22
N VAL A 132 6.04 -20.21 14.78
CA VAL A 132 4.89 -19.79 13.97
C VAL A 132 3.62 -20.02 14.75
N ALA A 133 2.86 -18.98 15.03
CA ALA A 133 1.58 -19.03 15.72
C ALA A 133 0.44 -18.75 14.75
N VAL A 134 -0.62 -19.56 14.81
CA VAL A 134 -1.81 -19.46 13.94
C VAL A 134 -3.05 -19.28 14.79
N GLN A 135 -3.86 -18.31 14.43
CA GLN A 135 -5.18 -18.04 15.00
C GLN A 135 -6.21 -18.10 13.87
N VAL A 136 -7.38 -18.69 14.14
CA VAL A 136 -8.44 -18.85 13.15
C VAL A 136 -9.78 -18.43 13.74
N GLU A 137 -10.44 -17.48 13.12
CA GLU A 137 -11.81 -17.14 13.47
C GLU A 137 -12.79 -18.05 12.71
N VAL A 138 -13.65 -18.75 13.45
CA VAL A 138 -14.67 -19.67 12.91
C VAL A 138 -16.05 -19.12 13.24
N ASP A 139 -16.90 -19.02 12.23
CA ASP A 139 -18.28 -18.58 12.36
C ASP A 139 -19.26 -19.77 12.25
N GLY A 140 -20.45 -19.64 12.87
CA GLY A 140 -21.55 -20.60 12.76
C GLY A 140 -21.30 -21.98 13.42
N TRP A 141 -20.43 -22.07 14.40
CA TRP A 141 -19.92 -23.34 14.98
C TRP A 141 -20.78 -23.94 16.11
N GLN A 142 -21.69 -23.20 16.73
CA GLN A 142 -22.29 -23.49 18.04
C GLN A 142 -23.09 -24.81 18.14
N LYS A 143 -23.45 -25.42 17.04
CA LYS A 143 -24.27 -26.66 17.01
C LYS A 143 -23.47 -27.92 16.71
N HIS A 144 -22.14 -27.80 16.60
CA HIS A 144 -21.28 -28.86 16.09
C HIS A 144 -20.04 -29.07 16.95
N ASP A 145 -19.48 -30.30 16.99
CA ASP A 145 -18.11 -30.53 17.46
C ASP A 145 -17.14 -30.05 16.39
N VAL A 146 -16.66 -28.79 16.56
CA VAL A 146 -15.80 -28.14 15.56
C VAL A 146 -14.34 -28.25 15.99
N ARG A 147 -13.51 -28.64 15.03
CA ARG A 147 -12.05 -28.67 15.17
C ARG A 147 -11.38 -27.93 14.03
N VAL A 148 -10.32 -27.22 14.37
CA VAL A 148 -9.46 -26.49 13.43
C VAL A 148 -8.10 -27.15 13.38
N ARG A 149 -7.68 -27.56 12.19
CA ARG A 149 -6.36 -28.14 11.92
C ARG A 149 -5.59 -27.24 10.97
N THR A 150 -4.31 -27.00 11.24
CA THR A 150 -3.40 -26.32 10.32
C THR A 150 -2.25 -27.25 9.92
N ILE A 151 -2.03 -27.37 8.62
CA ILE A 151 -0.91 -28.07 8.01
C ILE A 151 0.04 -27.02 7.45
N LEU A 152 1.26 -26.99 7.96
CA LEU A 152 2.29 -26.05 7.54
C LEU A 152 3.21 -26.68 6.50
N ARG A 153 3.35 -26.01 5.35
CA ARG A 153 4.26 -26.42 4.26
C ARG A 153 5.35 -25.36 4.07
N ASN A 154 6.56 -25.82 3.85
CA ASN A 154 7.69 -24.97 3.51
C ASN A 154 7.61 -24.48 2.04
N PRO A 155 8.54 -23.62 1.58
CA PRO A 155 8.55 -23.12 0.20
C PRO A 155 8.59 -24.20 -0.89
N GLU A 156 9.18 -25.38 -0.59
CA GLU A 156 9.21 -26.55 -1.48
C GLU A 156 7.93 -27.39 -1.45
N GLY A 157 6.91 -27.00 -0.63
CA GLY A 157 5.65 -27.71 -0.48
C GLY A 157 5.70 -28.91 0.49
N VAL A 158 6.82 -29.16 1.16
CA VAL A 158 6.98 -30.25 2.13
C VAL A 158 6.26 -29.90 3.43
N ILE A 159 5.53 -30.84 4.01
CA ILE A 159 4.88 -30.66 5.31
C ILE A 159 5.95 -30.60 6.39
N VAL A 160 6.00 -29.49 7.12
CA VAL A 160 6.94 -29.24 8.22
C VAL A 160 6.27 -29.26 9.60
N GLY A 161 4.95 -29.37 9.65
CA GLY A 161 4.21 -29.51 10.89
C GLY A 161 2.70 -29.61 10.68
N THR A 162 2.02 -30.17 11.68
CA THR A 162 0.54 -30.20 11.74
C THR A 162 0.11 -30.00 13.18
N VAL A 163 -0.81 -29.09 13.42
CA VAL A 163 -1.41 -28.82 14.72
C VAL A 163 -2.93 -28.78 14.62
N GLN A 164 -3.59 -29.04 15.74
CA GLN A 164 -5.07 -29.04 15.81
C GLN A 164 -5.53 -28.53 17.17
N SER A 165 -6.69 -27.85 17.19
CA SER A 165 -7.40 -27.43 18.40
C SER A 165 -8.90 -27.58 18.21
N GLY A 166 -9.64 -27.72 19.31
CA GLY A 166 -11.10 -27.56 19.34
C GLY A 166 -11.49 -26.11 19.60
N MET A 167 -12.82 -25.86 19.59
CA MET A 167 -13.35 -24.55 19.98
C MET A 167 -13.11 -24.27 21.47
N PRO A 168 -12.92 -23.00 21.85
CA PRO A 168 -12.82 -22.63 23.27
C PRO A 168 -14.11 -22.97 24.03
N GLU A 169 -13.96 -23.47 25.24
CA GLU A 169 -15.09 -23.69 26.14
C GLU A 169 -15.67 -22.33 26.60
N HIS A 170 -16.97 -22.32 26.89
CA HIS A 170 -17.68 -21.18 27.50
C HIS A 170 -17.76 -19.89 26.66
N THR A 171 -17.78 -19.97 25.34
CA THR A 171 -18.07 -18.83 24.48
C THR A 171 -19.50 -18.90 23.92
N HIS A 172 -20.18 -17.74 23.87
CA HIS A 172 -21.50 -17.57 23.27
C HIS A 172 -21.47 -16.79 21.96
N GLN A 173 -20.28 -16.43 21.47
CA GLN A 173 -20.11 -15.65 20.24
C GLN A 173 -20.31 -16.57 19.02
N THR A 174 -20.98 -16.06 17.99
CA THR A 174 -21.17 -16.77 16.73
C THR A 174 -19.87 -16.92 15.97
N CYS A 175 -19.05 -15.86 15.96
CA CYS A 175 -17.70 -15.85 15.42
C CYS A 175 -16.69 -15.91 16.59
N THR A 176 -15.85 -16.94 16.60
CA THR A 176 -14.94 -17.20 17.72
C THR A 176 -13.54 -17.50 17.23
N GLU A 177 -12.55 -16.89 17.89
CA GLU A 177 -11.13 -17.12 17.63
C GLU A 177 -10.65 -18.42 18.29
N VAL A 178 -10.02 -19.27 17.50
CA VAL A 178 -9.31 -20.48 17.93
C VAL A 178 -7.81 -20.24 17.82
N LYS A 179 -7.11 -20.34 18.94
CA LYS A 179 -5.64 -20.31 18.98
C LYS A 179 -5.11 -21.73 18.89
N LEU A 180 -4.31 -22.00 17.86
CA LEU A 180 -3.68 -23.30 17.69
C LEU A 180 -2.35 -23.37 18.45
N PRO A 181 -1.88 -24.59 18.82
CA PRO A 181 -0.52 -24.78 19.28
C PRO A 181 0.49 -24.21 18.29
N ALA A 182 1.53 -23.54 18.77
CA ALA A 182 2.55 -22.96 17.90
C ALA A 182 3.43 -24.04 17.25
N PHE A 183 3.85 -23.79 16.03
CA PHE A 183 4.91 -24.57 15.38
C PHE A 183 6.28 -24.06 15.79
N THR A 184 7.21 -24.98 15.99
CA THR A 184 8.63 -24.68 16.10
C THR A 184 9.34 -25.22 14.87
N LEU A 185 10.04 -24.37 14.16
CA LEU A 185 10.79 -24.73 12.96
C LEU A 185 12.28 -24.56 13.20
N GLU A 186 13.04 -25.60 12.93
CA GLU A 186 14.51 -25.54 12.94
C GLU A 186 15.02 -25.12 11.55
N ASN A 187 16.03 -24.23 11.50
CA ASN A 187 16.61 -23.70 10.28
C ASN A 187 15.57 -23.19 9.27
N PRO A 188 14.71 -22.24 9.64
CA PRO A 188 13.65 -21.76 8.77
C PRO A 188 14.21 -20.99 7.57
N GLN A 189 13.54 -21.08 6.44
CA GLN A 189 13.83 -20.25 5.27
C GLN A 189 13.19 -18.88 5.48
N LEU A 190 14.00 -17.88 5.78
CA LEU A 190 13.52 -16.54 6.08
C LEU A 190 13.14 -15.80 4.80
N TRP A 191 12.03 -15.06 4.86
CA TRP A 191 11.63 -14.14 3.81
C TRP A 191 12.49 -12.87 3.83
N SER A 192 13.05 -12.48 2.68
CA SER A 192 13.75 -11.21 2.49
C SER A 192 13.52 -10.64 1.10
N CYS A 193 14.03 -9.43 0.83
CA CYS A 193 13.94 -8.82 -0.50
C CYS A 193 14.70 -9.62 -1.56
N GLU A 194 15.81 -10.26 -1.19
CA GLU A 194 16.66 -11.07 -2.06
C GLU A 194 16.15 -12.52 -2.19
N PHE A 195 15.61 -13.05 -1.10
CA PHE A 195 15.10 -14.42 -0.99
C PHE A 195 13.65 -14.41 -0.45
N PRO A 196 12.65 -14.15 -1.31
CA PRO A 196 11.26 -14.02 -0.88
C PRO A 196 10.60 -15.38 -0.66
N GLN A 197 11.09 -16.13 0.34
CA GLN A 197 10.62 -17.47 0.67
C GLN A 197 9.25 -17.44 1.36
N LEU A 198 8.29 -18.17 0.82
CA LEU A 198 6.91 -18.17 1.28
C LEU A 198 6.47 -19.56 1.73
N TYR A 199 5.92 -19.64 2.92
CA TYR A 199 5.27 -20.82 3.50
C TYR A 199 3.77 -20.80 3.20
N ASN A 200 3.14 -21.97 3.24
CA ASN A 200 1.70 -22.12 3.12
C ASN A 200 1.13 -22.77 4.37
N ALA A 201 0.15 -22.15 4.98
CA ALA A 201 -0.65 -22.67 6.06
C ALA A 201 -2.01 -23.10 5.51
N GLU A 202 -2.21 -24.40 5.35
CA GLU A 202 -3.50 -24.99 4.97
C GLU A 202 -4.33 -25.18 6.23
N VAL A 203 -5.37 -24.34 6.38
CA VAL A 203 -6.32 -24.38 7.51
C VAL A 203 -7.54 -25.18 7.09
N VAL A 204 -7.88 -26.20 7.86
CA VAL A 204 -9.02 -27.08 7.63
C VAL A 204 -9.94 -27.05 8.84
N VAL A 205 -11.22 -26.75 8.63
CA VAL A 205 -12.26 -26.79 9.66
C VAL A 205 -13.13 -28.03 9.46
N THR A 206 -13.27 -28.82 10.52
CA THR A 206 -14.18 -29.96 10.55
C THR A 206 -15.30 -29.70 11.54
N ALA A 207 -16.51 -30.15 11.19
CA ALA A 207 -17.68 -30.18 12.05
C ALA A 207 -18.24 -31.61 12.09
N ASP A 208 -18.42 -32.18 13.28
CA ASP A 208 -18.87 -33.55 13.49
C ASP A 208 -18.05 -34.58 12.68
N GLY A 209 -16.75 -34.35 12.57
CA GLY A 209 -15.80 -35.19 11.86
C GLY A 209 -15.73 -35.01 10.33
N MET A 210 -16.59 -34.17 9.75
CA MET A 210 -16.58 -33.86 8.30
C MET A 210 -15.92 -32.54 8.01
N VAL A 211 -15.13 -32.45 6.92
CA VAL A 211 -14.57 -31.19 6.46
C VAL A 211 -15.69 -30.26 5.98
N VAL A 212 -15.79 -29.07 6.59
CA VAL A 212 -16.82 -28.08 6.25
C VAL A 212 -16.24 -26.85 5.57
N ASP A 213 -14.96 -26.52 5.83
CA ASP A 213 -14.27 -25.42 5.16
C ASP A 213 -12.76 -25.63 5.13
N SER A 214 -12.09 -25.03 4.17
CA SER A 214 -10.62 -25.01 4.09
C SER A 214 -10.11 -23.78 3.37
N LEU A 215 -8.98 -23.26 3.83
CA LEU A 215 -8.31 -22.09 3.27
C LEU A 215 -6.79 -22.28 3.33
N THR A 216 -6.09 -21.93 2.27
CA THR A 216 -4.62 -21.85 2.29
C THR A 216 -4.19 -20.40 2.35
N GLU A 217 -3.48 -20.05 3.42
CA GLU A 217 -2.89 -18.72 3.62
C GLU A 217 -1.38 -18.77 3.41
N GLN A 218 -0.88 -17.88 2.55
CA GLN A 218 0.54 -17.76 2.27
C GLN A 218 1.16 -16.68 3.16
N PHE A 219 2.33 -16.95 3.75
CA PHE A 219 3.04 -16.01 4.63
C PHE A 219 4.56 -16.21 4.55
N GLY A 220 5.33 -15.27 5.10
CA GLY A 220 6.78 -15.36 5.19
C GLY A 220 7.27 -15.27 6.63
N ILE A 221 8.32 -16.00 6.96
CA ILE A 221 8.98 -15.96 8.28
C ILE A 221 10.04 -14.87 8.25
N ARG A 222 9.88 -13.86 9.09
CA ARG A 222 10.80 -12.72 9.18
C ARG A 222 10.69 -11.99 10.50
N SER A 223 11.74 -11.25 10.89
CA SER A 223 11.70 -10.26 11.96
C SER A 223 11.81 -8.84 11.42
N LEU A 224 11.13 -7.90 12.07
CA LEU A 224 11.18 -6.46 11.80
C LEU A 224 11.63 -5.76 13.07
N GLU A 225 12.63 -4.90 12.96
CA GLU A 225 13.14 -4.09 14.07
C GLU A 225 13.24 -2.63 13.62
N PHE A 226 12.72 -1.73 14.44
CA PHE A 226 12.81 -0.29 14.23
C PHE A 226 13.44 0.37 15.45
N SER A 227 14.34 1.31 15.23
CA SER A 227 15.05 2.01 16.29
C SER A 227 15.61 3.36 15.84
N PRO A 228 15.71 4.36 16.71
CA PRO A 228 16.36 5.64 16.40
C PRO A 228 17.87 5.51 16.15
N GLU A 229 18.53 4.43 16.61
CA GLU A 229 19.96 4.21 16.40
C GLU A 229 20.29 3.65 15.02
N PHE A 230 19.41 2.82 14.46
CA PHE A 230 19.69 2.15 13.19
C PHE A 230 18.56 2.25 12.14
N GLY A 231 17.46 2.93 12.44
CA GLY A 231 16.29 3.02 11.56
C GLY A 231 15.55 1.70 11.44
N PHE A 232 15.83 0.88 10.42
CA PHE A 232 15.11 -0.37 10.15
C PHE A 232 16.05 -1.55 9.90
N LYS A 233 15.72 -2.71 10.48
CA LYS A 233 16.35 -4.00 10.18
C LYS A 233 15.30 -5.03 9.78
N LEU A 234 15.65 -5.85 8.80
CA LEU A 234 14.93 -7.06 8.39
C LEU A 234 15.83 -8.26 8.70
N ASN A 235 15.34 -9.20 9.52
CA ASN A 235 16.12 -10.37 9.96
C ASN A 235 17.47 -9.99 10.55
N GLY A 236 17.51 -8.94 11.39
CA GLY A 236 18.73 -8.42 12.01
C GLY A 236 19.66 -7.63 11.08
N LYS A 237 19.45 -7.65 9.75
CA LYS A 237 20.26 -6.90 8.78
C LYS A 237 19.69 -5.51 8.58
N LYS A 238 20.52 -4.47 8.72
CA LYS A 238 20.15 -3.09 8.40
C LYS A 238 19.75 -2.97 6.93
N ILE A 239 18.57 -2.39 6.69
CA ILE A 239 18.08 -2.01 5.36
C ILE A 239 17.71 -0.53 5.40
N PHE A 240 18.18 0.22 4.41
CA PHE A 240 17.68 1.56 4.13
C PHE A 240 16.60 1.45 3.06
N LEU A 241 15.40 1.97 3.32
CA LEU A 241 14.31 1.94 2.34
C LEU A 241 14.62 2.90 1.19
N GLN A 242 14.80 2.35 0.02
CA GLN A 242 14.94 3.04 -1.26
C GLN A 242 13.59 2.93 -1.97
N GLY A 243 12.69 3.85 -1.63
CA GLY A 243 11.27 3.70 -1.92
C GLY A 243 10.78 4.51 -3.11
N ASN A 244 9.65 4.04 -3.65
CA ASN A 244 8.75 4.76 -4.54
C ASN A 244 7.42 4.98 -3.84
N ALA A 245 6.96 6.24 -3.73
CA ALA A 245 5.62 6.60 -3.32
C ALA A 245 4.83 6.99 -4.58
N ASN A 246 3.77 6.26 -4.89
CA ASN A 246 3.01 6.44 -6.12
C ASN A 246 1.53 6.13 -5.89
N HIS A 247 0.69 6.57 -6.82
CA HIS A 247 -0.71 6.14 -6.85
C HIS A 247 -0.85 4.75 -7.47
N HIS A 248 -2.01 4.13 -7.29
CA HIS A 248 -2.25 2.73 -7.68
C HIS A 248 -2.55 2.51 -9.17
N ASP A 249 -2.61 3.58 -9.96
CA ASP A 249 -2.87 3.42 -11.40
C ASP A 249 -1.67 2.80 -12.15
N LEU A 250 -1.99 2.15 -13.24
CA LEU A 250 -1.04 1.43 -14.10
C LEU A 250 -1.02 2.07 -15.51
N GLY A 251 -0.94 3.38 -15.58
CA GLY A 251 -0.86 4.13 -16.80
C GLY A 251 -2.07 3.88 -17.72
N ALA A 252 -1.86 3.42 -18.95
CA ALA A 252 -2.93 3.17 -19.92
C ALA A 252 -3.96 2.11 -19.47
N LEU A 253 -3.64 1.31 -18.47
CA LEU A 253 -4.55 0.33 -17.87
C LEU A 253 -5.47 0.95 -16.80
N GLY A 254 -5.21 2.21 -16.43
CA GLY A 254 -5.96 2.92 -15.39
C GLY A 254 -5.79 2.24 -14.03
N ALA A 255 -6.82 2.25 -13.21
CA ALA A 255 -6.83 1.66 -11.87
C ALA A 255 -7.10 0.14 -11.85
N ALA A 256 -7.16 -0.52 -13.00
CA ALA A 256 -7.38 -1.96 -13.06
C ALA A 256 -6.15 -2.74 -12.55
N SER A 257 -6.36 -3.57 -11.53
CA SER A 257 -5.29 -4.29 -10.82
C SER A 257 -4.90 -5.57 -11.56
N TYR A 258 -4.21 -5.45 -12.69
CA TYR A 258 -3.71 -6.59 -13.45
C TYR A 258 -2.39 -7.09 -12.86
N ASP A 259 -2.36 -8.34 -12.41
CA ASP A 259 -1.22 -8.98 -11.76
C ASP A 259 0.09 -8.84 -12.56
N ARG A 260 0.05 -9.09 -13.87
CA ARG A 260 1.22 -8.96 -14.74
C ARG A 260 1.77 -7.55 -14.84
N ALA A 261 0.89 -6.54 -14.83
CA ALA A 261 1.32 -5.14 -14.88
C ALA A 261 1.93 -4.70 -13.54
N ILE A 262 1.33 -5.13 -12.42
CA ILE A 262 1.86 -4.90 -11.07
C ILE A 262 3.23 -5.55 -10.91
N GLU A 263 3.36 -6.83 -11.29
CA GLU A 263 4.62 -7.57 -11.22
C GLU A 263 5.72 -6.90 -12.06
N ARG A 264 5.40 -6.52 -13.31
CA ARG A 264 6.33 -5.81 -14.17
C ARG A 264 6.80 -4.49 -13.56
N MET A 265 5.88 -3.70 -12.98
CA MET A 265 6.23 -2.45 -12.29
C MET A 265 7.20 -2.70 -11.14
N MET A 266 6.93 -3.69 -10.28
CA MET A 266 7.79 -4.01 -9.15
C MET A 266 9.16 -4.53 -9.59
N LEU A 267 9.22 -5.41 -10.59
CA LEU A 267 10.48 -5.93 -11.13
C LEU A 267 11.31 -4.82 -11.77
N GLN A 268 10.67 -3.89 -12.48
CA GLN A 268 11.35 -2.73 -13.06
C GLN A 268 11.94 -1.84 -11.97
N LEU A 269 11.18 -1.51 -10.93
CA LEU A 269 11.68 -0.75 -9.79
C LEU A 269 12.85 -1.46 -9.10
N LYS A 270 12.74 -2.77 -8.85
CA LYS A 270 13.83 -3.57 -8.27
C LYS A 270 15.10 -3.54 -9.11
N SER A 271 14.98 -3.60 -10.44
CA SER A 271 16.13 -3.54 -11.35
C SER A 271 16.87 -2.19 -11.32
N PHE A 272 16.25 -1.18 -10.71
CA PHE A 272 16.83 0.14 -10.45
C PHE A 272 17.17 0.36 -8.97
N GLY A 273 17.19 -0.69 -8.16
CA GLY A 273 17.61 -0.66 -6.76
C GLY A 273 16.51 -0.22 -5.77
N TYR A 274 15.27 -0.02 -6.21
CA TYR A 274 14.17 0.20 -5.29
C TYR A 274 13.84 -1.09 -4.54
N ASN A 275 13.63 -0.96 -3.24
CA ASN A 275 13.27 -2.08 -2.37
C ASN A 275 11.95 -1.88 -1.62
N CYS A 276 11.30 -0.72 -1.79
CA CYS A 276 10.08 -0.37 -1.07
C CYS A 276 9.09 0.40 -1.95
N ILE A 277 7.79 0.14 -1.73
CA ILE A 277 6.70 0.97 -2.28
C ILE A 277 5.83 1.45 -1.12
N ARG A 278 5.58 2.78 -1.08
CA ARG A 278 4.54 3.37 -0.24
C ARG A 278 3.26 3.49 -1.06
N CYS A 279 2.18 2.86 -0.57
CA CYS A 279 0.87 2.84 -1.23
C CYS A 279 0.12 4.16 -1.00
N SER A 280 0.41 5.18 -1.78
CA SER A 280 -0.20 6.52 -1.64
C SER A 280 -1.54 6.60 -2.35
N HIS A 281 -2.61 7.08 -1.78
CA HIS A 281 -2.91 7.26 -0.36
C HIS A 281 -4.15 6.44 -0.04
N ASN A 282 -4.07 5.14 -0.26
CA ASN A 282 -5.18 4.19 -0.07
C ASN A 282 -4.66 2.73 -0.06
N PRO A 283 -5.42 1.78 0.47
CA PRO A 283 -5.10 0.36 0.35
C PRO A 283 -5.09 -0.08 -1.12
N TYR A 284 -4.00 -0.73 -1.54
CA TYR A 284 -3.92 -1.32 -2.88
C TYR A 284 -4.66 -2.66 -2.92
N SER A 285 -4.69 -3.32 -4.09
CA SER A 285 -5.36 -4.61 -4.24
C SER A 285 -4.67 -5.71 -3.43
N GLU A 286 -5.41 -6.76 -3.08
CA GLU A 286 -4.80 -7.96 -2.48
C GLU A 286 -3.71 -8.57 -3.37
N SER A 287 -3.94 -8.60 -4.68
CA SER A 287 -2.97 -9.12 -5.64
C SER A 287 -1.67 -8.31 -5.62
N PHE A 288 -1.73 -6.98 -5.40
CA PHE A 288 -0.54 -6.16 -5.22
C PHE A 288 0.31 -6.65 -4.05
N ALA A 289 -0.30 -6.87 -2.89
CA ALA A 289 0.42 -7.33 -1.71
C ALA A 289 1.00 -8.75 -1.89
N ARG A 290 0.23 -9.68 -2.50
CA ARG A 290 0.73 -11.02 -2.83
C ARG A 290 1.88 -11.00 -3.84
N ILE A 291 1.84 -10.10 -4.81
CA ILE A 291 2.94 -9.94 -5.77
C ILE A 291 4.16 -9.35 -5.07
N ALA A 292 3.99 -8.36 -4.20
CA ALA A 292 5.08 -7.81 -3.39
C ALA A 292 5.76 -8.88 -2.53
N ASP A 293 4.97 -9.77 -1.91
CA ASP A 293 5.49 -10.92 -1.15
C ASP A 293 6.38 -11.82 -2.01
N ARG A 294 5.91 -12.16 -3.23
CA ARG A 294 6.61 -13.06 -4.15
C ARG A 294 7.83 -12.42 -4.80
N VAL A 295 7.76 -11.13 -5.10
CA VAL A 295 8.86 -10.38 -5.73
C VAL A 295 9.92 -9.95 -4.71
N GLY A 296 9.58 -9.89 -3.42
CA GLY A 296 10.45 -9.37 -2.36
C GLY A 296 10.51 -7.84 -2.37
N MET A 297 9.37 -7.17 -2.56
CA MET A 297 9.23 -5.72 -2.47
C MET A 297 8.61 -5.35 -1.13
N LEU A 298 9.31 -4.54 -0.32
CA LEU A 298 8.75 -4.02 0.94
C LEU A 298 7.63 -3.04 0.67
N VAL A 299 6.65 -2.99 1.57
CA VAL A 299 5.46 -2.15 1.42
C VAL A 299 5.20 -1.36 2.70
N VAL A 300 5.08 -0.05 2.55
CA VAL A 300 4.42 0.84 3.52
C VAL A 300 2.97 0.99 3.05
N ASN A 301 2.05 0.29 3.72
CA ASN A 301 0.65 0.22 3.31
C ASN A 301 -0.15 1.34 3.99
N GLU A 302 -0.89 2.12 3.20
CA GLU A 302 -1.56 3.33 3.70
C GLU A 302 -3.08 3.21 3.61
N LEU A 303 -3.78 3.70 4.65
CA LEU A 303 -5.23 3.62 4.79
C LEU A 303 -5.96 4.67 3.96
N THR A 304 -5.55 5.93 4.08
CA THR A 304 -6.28 7.06 3.49
C THR A 304 -5.42 8.30 3.38
N ASP A 305 -5.83 9.26 2.53
CA ASP A 305 -5.17 10.56 2.42
C ASP A 305 -5.49 11.44 3.65
N LYS A 306 -6.76 11.65 3.96
CA LYS A 306 -7.21 12.56 5.03
C LYS A 306 -8.19 11.88 5.98
N TRP A 307 -8.24 12.36 7.24
CA TRP A 307 -9.18 11.90 8.25
C TRP A 307 -10.45 12.75 8.36
N SER A 308 -10.47 13.89 7.72
CA SER A 308 -11.61 14.79 7.73
C SER A 308 -12.44 14.65 6.46
N ASP A 309 -13.73 14.99 6.56
CA ASP A 309 -14.62 15.12 5.41
C ASP A 309 -14.31 16.42 4.67
N ASN A 310 -13.40 16.35 3.71
CA ASN A 310 -13.01 17.46 2.85
C ASN A 310 -13.30 17.14 1.37
N ASP A 311 -12.89 18.01 0.46
CA ASP A 311 -13.11 17.86 -0.99
C ASP A 311 -12.47 16.60 -1.60
N TYR A 312 -11.59 15.92 -0.86
CA TYR A 312 -10.91 14.68 -1.27
C TYR A 312 -11.59 13.42 -0.75
N TRP A 313 -12.63 13.56 0.08
CA TRP A 313 -13.43 12.43 0.54
C TRP A 313 -14.67 12.28 -0.33
N GLY A 314 -14.80 11.16 -1.04
CA GLY A 314 -15.91 10.89 -1.97
C GLY A 314 -17.08 10.12 -1.36
N GLY A 315 -17.01 9.71 -0.09
CA GLY A 315 -18.03 8.93 0.60
C GLY A 315 -19.29 9.76 0.92
N ARG A 316 -20.44 9.10 1.06
CA ARG A 316 -21.70 9.69 1.54
C ARG A 316 -21.65 9.99 3.03
N GLN A 317 -20.92 9.17 3.80
CA GLN A 317 -20.70 9.35 5.22
C GLN A 317 -19.28 9.87 5.45
N PRO A 318 -19.06 10.71 6.48
CA PRO A 318 -17.73 11.14 6.87
C PRO A 318 -16.79 9.96 7.19
N PHE A 319 -15.50 10.11 6.91
CA PHE A 319 -14.50 9.11 7.30
C PHE A 319 -14.55 8.78 8.79
N THR A 320 -14.82 9.79 9.63
CA THR A 320 -14.95 9.66 11.09
C THR A 320 -16.10 8.75 11.55
N HIS A 321 -17.02 8.37 10.66
CA HIS A 321 -18.06 7.37 10.95
C HIS A 321 -17.69 5.97 10.47
N LEU A 322 -16.72 5.83 9.57
CA LEU A 322 -16.40 4.57 8.88
C LEU A 322 -15.08 3.95 9.30
N TRP A 323 -14.18 4.73 9.90
CA TRP A 323 -12.80 4.35 10.19
C TRP A 323 -12.64 2.96 10.85
N HIS A 324 -13.50 2.63 11.80
CA HIS A 324 -13.42 1.36 12.54
C HIS A 324 -13.64 0.14 11.63
N LYS A 325 -14.56 0.26 10.69
CA LYS A 325 -14.83 -0.74 9.66
C LYS A 325 -13.66 -0.82 8.67
N LEU A 326 -13.19 0.34 8.20
CA LEU A 326 -12.15 0.44 7.19
C LEU A 326 -10.81 -0.10 7.71
N ILE A 327 -10.40 0.28 8.93
CA ILE A 327 -9.18 -0.23 9.57
C ILE A 327 -9.29 -1.74 9.79
N THR A 328 -10.40 -2.22 10.34
CA THR A 328 -10.60 -3.65 10.60
C THR A 328 -10.47 -4.47 9.32
N GLU A 329 -11.19 -4.10 8.26
CA GLU A 329 -11.16 -4.81 6.98
C GLU A 329 -9.77 -4.78 6.35
N TRP A 330 -9.15 -3.61 6.30
CA TRP A 330 -7.83 -3.41 5.72
C TRP A 330 -6.73 -4.22 6.44
N ILE A 331 -6.66 -4.13 7.78
CA ILE A 331 -5.62 -4.82 8.54
C ILE A 331 -5.82 -6.33 8.47
N LYS A 332 -7.04 -6.83 8.69
CA LYS A 332 -7.33 -8.27 8.63
C LYS A 332 -7.02 -8.87 7.26
N ARG A 333 -7.31 -8.14 6.17
CA ARG A 333 -7.01 -8.55 4.81
C ARG A 333 -5.50 -8.72 4.57
N ASP A 334 -4.71 -7.79 5.08
CA ASP A 334 -3.30 -7.66 4.67
C ASP A 334 -2.29 -8.11 5.74
N ARG A 335 -2.69 -8.40 6.99
CA ARG A 335 -1.80 -8.67 8.12
C ARG A 335 -0.87 -9.89 7.95
N ASN A 336 -1.21 -10.85 7.09
CA ASN A 336 -0.37 -12.03 6.83
C ASN A 336 0.72 -11.77 5.76
N ARG A 337 0.75 -10.59 5.14
CA ARG A 337 1.68 -10.26 4.05
C ARG A 337 3.08 -9.92 4.60
N PRO A 338 4.13 -10.73 4.36
CA PRO A 338 5.48 -10.45 4.87
C PRO A 338 6.10 -9.19 4.28
N SER A 339 5.72 -8.80 3.07
CA SER A 339 6.19 -7.57 2.42
C SER A 339 5.77 -6.29 3.15
N ILE A 340 4.62 -6.30 3.82
CA ILE A 340 4.14 -5.13 4.56
C ILE A 340 4.94 -5.00 5.86
N ILE A 341 5.61 -3.86 6.03
CA ILE A 341 6.50 -3.58 7.16
C ILE A 341 5.99 -2.47 8.08
N LEU A 342 5.11 -1.61 7.58
CA LEU A 342 4.61 -0.44 8.30
C LEU A 342 3.18 -0.12 7.86
N TRP A 343 2.32 0.25 8.81
CA TRP A 343 0.97 0.72 8.57
C TRP A 343 0.93 2.25 8.63
N SER A 344 0.59 2.91 7.52
CA SER A 344 0.41 4.36 7.46
C SER A 344 -1.06 4.71 7.58
N LEU A 345 -1.43 5.48 8.59
CA LEU A 345 -2.83 5.77 8.92
C LEU A 345 -3.38 6.98 8.17
N GLY A 346 -2.51 7.81 7.58
CA GLY A 346 -2.95 8.99 6.85
C GLY A 346 -1.80 9.79 6.24
N ASN A 347 -2.17 10.78 5.43
CA ASN A 347 -1.24 11.62 4.70
C ASN A 347 -1.59 13.10 4.85
N GLU A 348 -0.58 13.94 5.19
CA GLU A 348 -0.69 15.39 5.21
C GLU A 348 -1.97 15.92 5.88
N LEU A 349 -2.27 15.37 7.04
CA LEU A 349 -3.51 15.66 7.78
C LEU A 349 -3.62 17.11 8.22
N GLN A 350 -2.48 17.76 8.40
CA GLN A 350 -2.32 19.04 9.05
C GLN A 350 -2.22 20.19 8.02
N ILE A 351 -3.09 20.21 7.03
CA ILE A 351 -3.03 21.23 5.97
C ILE A 351 -3.76 22.53 6.34
N ARG A 352 -4.78 22.48 7.19
CA ARG A 352 -5.60 23.63 7.55
C ARG A 352 -6.04 23.58 9.02
N GLU A 353 -5.99 24.73 9.71
CA GLU A 353 -6.64 25.04 10.98
C GLU A 353 -6.32 24.16 12.20
N GLY A 354 -5.24 23.39 12.19
CA GLY A 354 -4.78 22.60 13.33
C GLY A 354 -5.67 21.41 13.70
N TRP A 355 -6.71 21.16 12.90
CA TRP A 355 -7.70 20.13 13.18
C TRP A 355 -7.52 18.93 12.23
N ALA A 356 -7.40 17.75 12.81
CA ALA A 356 -7.37 16.49 12.08
C ALA A 356 -8.12 15.41 12.88
N GLY A 357 -9.07 14.72 12.24
CA GLY A 357 -9.79 13.60 12.83
C GLY A 357 -11.10 13.97 13.51
N PHE A 358 -11.31 13.53 14.74
CA PHE A 358 -12.59 13.70 15.43
C PHE A 358 -12.87 15.14 15.83
N GLU A 359 -14.08 15.59 15.57
CA GLU A 359 -14.54 16.93 15.96
C GLU A 359 -14.42 17.12 17.49
N GLY A 360 -13.94 18.30 17.90
CA GLY A 360 -13.79 18.67 19.31
C GLY A 360 -12.51 18.19 19.99
N THR A 361 -11.69 17.36 19.35
CA THR A 361 -10.41 16.93 19.96
C THR A 361 -9.35 18.02 19.96
N ASN A 362 -9.22 18.78 18.89
CA ASN A 362 -8.31 19.93 18.70
C ASN A 362 -6.89 19.76 19.28
N ASP A 363 -6.35 18.56 19.13
CA ASP A 363 -5.04 18.15 19.64
C ASP A 363 -4.08 17.71 18.52
N TRP A 364 -4.20 18.34 17.37
CA TRP A 364 -3.38 18.05 16.18
C TRP A 364 -3.48 16.62 15.64
N GLY A 365 -4.56 15.91 15.99
CA GLY A 365 -4.84 14.53 15.55
C GLY A 365 -4.25 13.46 16.46
N ILE A 366 -3.66 13.80 17.59
CA ILE A 366 -3.04 12.83 18.53
C ILE A 366 -4.07 11.83 19.06
N THR A 367 -5.22 12.31 19.56
CA THR A 367 -6.29 11.43 20.06
C THR A 367 -6.77 10.49 18.95
N THR A 368 -7.01 11.02 17.75
CA THR A 368 -7.47 10.22 16.60
C THR A 368 -6.44 9.16 16.23
N TYR A 369 -5.17 9.54 16.14
CA TYR A 369 -4.08 8.60 15.88
C TYR A 369 -4.03 7.48 16.92
N ASN A 370 -4.09 7.82 18.21
CA ASN A 370 -4.03 6.83 19.29
C ASN A 370 -5.19 5.83 19.23
N ILE A 371 -6.40 6.29 18.93
CA ILE A 371 -7.57 5.42 18.76
C ILE A 371 -7.39 4.48 17.56
N PHE A 372 -6.93 5.02 16.42
CA PHE A 372 -6.68 4.21 15.22
C PHE A 372 -5.55 3.20 15.44
N ASN A 373 -4.46 3.63 16.07
CA ASN A 373 -3.34 2.76 16.41
C ASN A 373 -3.77 1.60 17.32
N GLN A 374 -4.58 1.88 18.36
CA GLN A 374 -5.11 0.82 19.22
C GLN A 374 -5.94 -0.21 18.44
N LEU A 375 -6.75 0.23 17.48
CA LEU A 375 -7.51 -0.69 16.64
C LEU A 375 -6.61 -1.49 15.70
N VAL A 376 -5.58 -0.88 15.13
CA VAL A 376 -4.57 -1.61 14.34
C VAL A 376 -3.91 -2.68 15.21
N LYS A 377 -3.44 -2.32 16.41
CA LYS A 377 -2.76 -3.28 17.33
C LYS A 377 -3.65 -4.42 17.78
N ARG A 378 -4.96 -4.20 17.86
CA ARG A 378 -5.92 -5.29 18.12
C ARG A 378 -5.87 -6.37 17.04
N TRP A 379 -5.69 -5.97 15.77
CA TRP A 379 -5.72 -6.89 14.63
C TRP A 379 -4.33 -7.29 14.14
N ASP A 380 -3.32 -6.44 14.35
CA ASP A 380 -1.92 -6.71 14.07
C ASP A 380 -1.00 -5.98 15.04
N HIS A 381 -0.49 -6.69 16.02
CA HIS A 381 0.47 -6.17 17.00
C HIS A 381 1.94 -6.29 16.55
N THR A 382 2.20 -6.85 15.37
CA THR A 382 3.56 -7.17 14.91
C THR A 382 4.25 -6.04 14.16
N ARG A 383 3.49 -5.03 13.69
CA ARG A 383 4.01 -3.91 12.92
C ARG A 383 3.74 -2.59 13.61
N LEU A 384 4.63 -1.63 13.36
CA LEU A 384 4.46 -0.25 13.80
C LEU A 384 3.52 0.53 12.88
N THR A 385 3.03 1.66 13.41
CA THR A 385 2.17 2.59 12.67
C THR A 385 2.84 3.94 12.48
N THR A 386 2.39 4.67 11.47
CA THR A 386 2.87 6.01 11.15
C THR A 386 1.76 6.87 10.55
N VAL A 387 2.05 8.16 10.38
CA VAL A 387 1.32 9.12 9.56
C VAL A 387 2.35 9.95 8.79
N ALA A 388 2.13 10.17 7.50
CA ALA A 388 2.98 11.03 6.69
C ALA A 388 2.60 12.51 6.91
N MET A 389 3.51 13.33 7.42
CA MET A 389 3.24 14.70 7.84
C MET A 389 3.84 15.75 6.89
N PHE A 390 3.04 16.75 6.54
CA PHE A 390 3.43 17.97 5.83
C PHE A 390 2.30 19.00 5.87
N PRO A 391 2.57 20.28 6.11
CA PRO A 391 3.78 20.87 6.71
C PRO A 391 4.01 20.39 8.15
N ALA A 392 5.10 20.79 8.76
CA ALA A 392 5.45 20.39 10.12
C ALA A 392 4.36 20.67 11.17
N ARG A 393 3.62 21.76 10.99
CA ARG A 393 2.45 22.12 11.81
C ARG A 393 1.33 22.64 10.95
N ALA A 394 0.10 22.22 11.24
CA ALA A 394 -1.07 22.68 10.54
C ALA A 394 -1.56 24.06 11.05
N GLY A 395 -2.28 24.76 10.22
CA GLY A 395 -3.14 25.88 10.54
C GLY A 395 -2.50 27.14 11.10
N ALA A 396 -1.66 27.02 12.11
CA ALA A 396 -0.90 28.14 12.66
C ALA A 396 0.25 28.55 11.75
N ILE A 397 0.55 27.73 10.73
CA ILE A 397 1.71 27.93 9.88
C ILE A 397 1.25 27.88 8.45
N THR A 398 1.10 29.04 7.87
CA THR A 398 1.02 29.14 6.42
C THR A 398 2.40 28.86 5.84
N ARG A 399 2.47 28.36 4.60
CA ARG A 399 3.74 28.16 3.86
C ARG A 399 4.65 29.40 3.83
N HIS A 400 4.11 30.57 4.14
CA HIS A 400 4.75 31.86 4.12
C HIS A 400 5.20 32.35 5.50
N ASP A 401 4.90 31.60 6.56
CA ASP A 401 5.25 31.99 7.92
C ASP A 401 6.69 31.54 8.23
N LYS A 402 7.65 32.40 7.85
CA LYS A 402 9.08 32.13 8.03
C LYS A 402 9.46 31.96 9.51
N GLU A 403 8.79 32.67 10.42
CA GLU A 403 9.06 32.61 11.85
C GLU A 403 8.85 31.21 12.44
N PHE A 404 7.84 30.50 11.98
CA PHE A 404 7.57 29.14 12.44
C PHE A 404 8.41 28.05 11.77
N ASN A 405 8.86 28.29 10.55
CA ASN A 405 9.82 27.39 9.90
C ASN A 405 11.19 27.40 10.58
N ASP A 406 11.49 28.44 11.38
CA ASP A 406 12.71 28.54 12.16
C ASP A 406 12.61 27.80 13.52
N TYR A 407 11.42 27.46 14.00
CA TYR A 407 11.24 26.53 15.13
C TYR A 407 11.46 25.10 14.65
N LEU A 408 12.69 24.68 14.68
CA LEU A 408 13.15 23.34 14.29
C LEU A 408 12.79 22.29 15.35
N VAL A 409 11.52 22.26 15.76
CA VAL A 409 10.95 21.26 16.66
C VAL A 409 9.99 20.36 15.87
N PRO A 410 9.96 19.05 16.16
CA PRO A 410 9.02 18.16 15.51
C PRO A 410 7.57 18.52 15.88
N PRO A 411 6.60 18.31 14.98
CA PRO A 411 5.19 18.49 15.32
C PRO A 411 4.74 17.50 16.39
N GLU A 412 3.76 17.89 17.18
CA GLU A 412 3.24 17.11 18.30
C GLU A 412 2.81 15.71 17.87
N LEU A 413 2.15 15.60 16.72
CA LEU A 413 1.73 14.30 16.17
C LEU A 413 2.92 13.40 15.85
N ALA A 414 4.05 13.93 15.39
CA ALA A 414 5.25 13.15 15.13
C ALA A 414 5.83 12.52 16.41
N CYS A 415 5.73 13.23 17.54
CA CYS A 415 6.15 12.69 18.83
C CYS A 415 5.19 11.62 19.37
N ALA A 416 3.97 11.55 18.86
CA ALA A 416 2.98 10.56 19.26
C ALA A 416 2.98 9.30 18.37
N THR A 417 3.53 9.39 17.15
CA THR A 417 3.58 8.25 16.22
C THR A 417 4.74 7.30 16.54
N GLU A 418 4.53 6.00 16.29
CA GLU A 418 5.59 4.99 16.51
C GLU A 418 6.77 5.17 15.53
N VAL A 419 6.47 5.59 14.30
CA VAL A 419 7.47 6.04 13.32
C VAL A 419 7.06 7.43 12.84
N ALA A 420 7.94 8.40 12.97
CA ALA A 420 7.71 9.78 12.53
C ALA A 420 8.04 9.90 11.03
N SER A 421 7.01 9.92 10.20
CA SER A 421 7.16 10.04 8.75
C SER A 421 6.87 11.45 8.26
N PHE A 422 7.70 11.94 7.34
CA PHE A 422 7.57 13.29 6.82
C PHE A 422 7.66 13.34 5.31
N ASN A 423 6.85 14.20 4.71
CA ASN A 423 6.92 14.56 3.31
C ASN A 423 7.83 15.80 3.17
N TYR A 424 8.91 15.69 2.38
CA TYR A 424 9.79 16.81 1.98
C TYR A 424 10.50 17.56 3.12
N GLN A 425 10.76 16.92 4.27
CA GLN A 425 11.29 17.57 5.49
C GLN A 425 12.64 17.01 5.96
N SER A 426 13.37 16.24 5.15
CA SER A 426 14.62 15.58 5.60
C SER A 426 15.71 16.57 6.02
N ASP A 427 15.68 17.79 5.53
CA ASP A 427 16.56 18.88 5.92
C ASP A 427 16.42 19.34 7.39
N LYS A 428 15.31 18.97 8.04
CA LYS A 428 15.01 19.32 9.44
C LYS A 428 15.32 18.20 10.44
N TYR A 429 15.71 17.01 9.97
CA TYR A 429 15.87 15.84 10.82
C TYR A 429 16.90 16.01 11.94
N ASP A 430 18.04 16.63 11.64
CA ASP A 430 19.07 16.91 12.66
C ASP A 430 18.56 17.81 13.80
N ALA A 431 17.71 18.78 13.45
CA ALA A 431 17.11 19.66 14.43
C ALA A 431 16.02 18.92 15.25
N TYR A 432 15.19 18.11 14.59
CA TYR A 432 14.18 17.29 15.27
C TYR A 432 14.80 16.32 16.26
N LEU A 433 15.91 15.67 15.90
CA LEU A 433 16.64 14.75 16.77
C LEU A 433 17.35 15.44 17.94
N LYS A 434 17.69 16.72 17.82
CA LYS A 434 18.19 17.51 18.97
C LYS A 434 17.10 17.75 20.00
N TYR A 435 15.87 17.94 19.57
CA TYR A 435 14.72 18.15 20.44
C TYR A 435 14.16 16.85 21.00
N GLN A 436 13.99 15.83 20.15
CA GLN A 436 13.45 14.50 20.47
C GLN A 436 14.36 13.42 19.89
N PRO A 437 15.39 12.97 20.65
CA PRO A 437 16.42 12.03 20.18
C PRO A 437 15.87 10.63 19.80
N ASP A 438 14.73 10.24 20.38
CA ASP A 438 14.15 8.92 20.22
C ASP A 438 13.22 8.78 19.00
N LEU A 439 13.14 9.80 18.15
CA LEU A 439 12.33 9.71 16.93
C LEU A 439 12.92 8.70 15.95
N ILE A 440 12.08 7.78 15.50
CA ILE A 440 12.36 6.89 14.37
C ILE A 440 11.88 7.60 13.10
N LEU A 441 12.82 8.06 12.26
CA LEU A 441 12.53 8.96 11.15
C LEU A 441 12.41 8.22 9.82
N PHE A 442 11.37 8.55 9.04
CA PHE A 442 11.15 8.09 7.68
C PHE A 442 10.77 9.27 6.76
N GLN A 443 11.42 9.40 5.60
CA GLN A 443 11.04 10.35 4.56
C GLN A 443 9.99 9.71 3.65
N SER A 444 8.71 9.87 3.98
CA SER A 444 7.60 9.23 3.26
C SER A 444 7.40 9.77 1.85
N GLU A 445 7.82 11.03 1.59
CA GLU A 445 7.90 11.60 0.25
C GLU A 445 9.14 12.47 0.10
N ALA A 446 9.91 12.22 -0.96
CA ALA A 446 11.06 13.00 -1.38
C ALA A 446 10.85 13.53 -2.80
N GLU A 447 11.37 14.73 -3.07
CA GLU A 447 11.22 15.35 -4.39
C GLU A 447 12.11 14.68 -5.44
N THR A 448 11.49 14.15 -6.51
CA THR A 448 12.21 13.60 -7.68
C THR A 448 13.03 14.68 -8.41
N SER A 449 12.57 15.93 -8.39
CA SER A 449 13.28 17.07 -8.99
C SER A 449 14.63 17.37 -8.36
N LYS A 450 14.82 17.01 -7.09
CA LYS A 450 16.09 17.15 -6.37
C LYS A 450 17.06 15.98 -6.60
N LEU A 451 16.69 15.04 -7.46
CA LEU A 451 17.51 13.88 -7.82
C LEU A 451 18.08 13.16 -6.58
N LEU A 452 19.39 13.06 -6.47
CA LEU A 452 20.07 12.37 -5.36
C LEU A 452 20.24 13.21 -4.09
N GLN A 453 19.91 14.50 -4.10
CA GLN A 453 20.08 15.36 -2.92
C GLN A 453 19.37 14.81 -1.68
N PRO A 454 18.07 14.38 -1.73
CA PRO A 454 17.41 13.81 -0.56
C PRO A 454 18.09 12.55 -0.03
N TYR A 455 18.65 11.73 -0.92
CA TYR A 455 19.32 10.47 -0.57
C TYR A 455 20.66 10.71 0.14
N TYR A 456 21.48 11.65 -0.35
CA TYR A 456 22.81 11.90 0.22
C TYR A 456 22.80 12.81 1.44
N ASN A 457 21.82 13.71 1.55
CA ASN A 457 21.71 14.63 2.70
C ASN A 457 21.08 13.98 3.94
N MET A 458 20.57 12.75 3.82
CA MET A 458 19.96 12.03 4.93
C MET A 458 20.98 11.16 5.68
N ASP A 459 20.90 11.11 7.00
CA ASP A 459 21.63 10.12 7.81
C ASP A 459 21.07 8.71 7.55
N ARG A 460 21.64 8.01 6.58
CA ARG A 460 21.19 6.67 6.19
C ARG A 460 21.50 5.59 7.23
N LYS A 461 22.28 5.89 8.27
CA LYS A 461 22.53 4.95 9.37
C LYS A 461 21.37 4.93 10.36
N ARG A 462 20.80 6.09 10.67
CA ARG A 462 19.78 6.26 11.71
C ARG A 462 18.36 6.31 11.18
N THR A 463 18.15 6.73 9.94
CA THR A 463 16.81 6.81 9.34
C THR A 463 16.34 5.47 8.78
N VAL A 464 15.04 5.28 8.75
CA VAL A 464 14.38 4.10 8.15
C VAL A 464 14.63 4.08 6.65
N GLY A 465 14.50 5.22 5.99
CA GLY A 465 14.68 5.35 4.55
C GLY A 465 13.94 6.53 3.97
N MET A 466 13.75 6.48 2.66
CA MET A 466 13.00 7.49 1.91
C MET A 466 12.18 6.86 0.78
N ALA A 467 11.11 7.53 0.36
CA ALA A 467 10.37 7.18 -0.85
C ALA A 467 10.26 8.42 -1.75
N TYR A 468 10.68 8.31 -3.01
CA TYR A 468 10.47 9.38 -3.97
C TYR A 468 9.00 9.48 -4.35
N TRP A 469 8.45 10.69 -4.32
CA TRP A 469 7.09 10.95 -4.77
C TRP A 469 7.02 10.88 -6.29
N GLY A 470 6.19 9.96 -6.80
CA GLY A 470 5.95 9.85 -8.23
C GLY A 470 7.19 9.45 -9.03
N SER A 471 8.01 8.47 -8.57
CA SER A 471 9.10 7.94 -9.40
C SER A 471 8.60 7.42 -10.75
N ALA A 472 7.39 6.86 -10.82
CA ALA A 472 6.68 6.54 -12.05
C ALA A 472 5.61 7.59 -12.35
N GLU A 473 5.38 7.90 -13.61
CA GLU A 473 4.27 8.75 -14.04
C GLU A 473 2.93 8.11 -13.63
N TYR A 474 1.96 8.94 -13.27
CA TYR A 474 0.62 8.54 -12.87
C TYR A 474 -0.43 9.54 -13.37
N TRP A 475 -1.70 9.14 -13.42
CA TRP A 475 -2.80 10.01 -13.81
C TRP A 475 -3.33 10.84 -12.64
N GLY A 476 -3.77 12.06 -12.96
CA GLY A 476 -4.23 13.05 -11.98
C GLY A 476 -3.11 14.00 -11.57
N GLU A 477 -3.40 14.95 -10.70
CA GLU A 477 -2.52 16.03 -10.23
C GLU A 477 -1.80 16.82 -11.34
N SER A 478 -2.15 16.59 -12.59
CA SER A 478 -1.61 17.31 -13.73
C SER A 478 -2.55 18.45 -14.14
N ASN A 479 -1.99 19.65 -14.34
CA ASN A 479 -2.77 20.85 -14.56
C ASN A 479 -3.42 20.95 -15.95
N LYS A 480 -3.10 20.07 -16.91
CA LYS A 480 -3.67 20.10 -18.26
C LYS A 480 -3.65 18.72 -18.90
N TRP A 481 -4.78 18.25 -19.38
CA TRP A 481 -4.85 17.13 -20.32
C TRP A 481 -4.19 17.52 -21.66
N PRO A 482 -3.34 16.69 -22.29
CA PRO A 482 -3.05 15.29 -21.98
C PRO A 482 -1.80 15.07 -21.12
N LYS A 483 -1.45 15.97 -20.20
CA LYS A 483 -0.31 15.77 -19.32
C LYS A 483 -0.46 14.48 -18.50
N LYS A 484 0.61 13.72 -18.46
CA LYS A 484 0.68 12.42 -17.82
C LYS A 484 1.27 12.54 -16.42
N GLY A 485 0.49 12.98 -15.45
CA GLY A 485 0.91 12.99 -14.07
C GLY A 485 2.14 13.89 -13.80
N TRP A 486 3.04 13.44 -12.95
CA TRP A 486 4.18 14.22 -12.46
C TRP A 486 5.32 14.29 -13.49
N ASN A 487 5.75 15.49 -13.87
CA ASN A 487 6.73 15.69 -14.95
C ASN A 487 8.19 15.35 -14.58
N TYR A 488 8.45 15.04 -13.32
CA TYR A 488 9.80 14.72 -12.82
C TYR A 488 9.98 13.24 -12.49
N SER A 489 9.03 12.42 -12.92
CA SER A 489 9.13 10.98 -12.72
C SER A 489 10.39 10.41 -13.38
N PHE A 490 10.92 9.37 -12.79
CA PHE A 490 12.07 8.63 -13.34
C PHE A 490 11.67 7.58 -14.35
N PHE A 491 10.39 7.20 -14.34
CA PHE A 491 9.80 6.23 -15.27
C PHE A 491 8.53 6.80 -15.88
N ASP A 492 8.29 6.51 -17.15
CA ASP A 492 7.04 6.82 -17.80
C ASP A 492 5.91 5.87 -17.36
N HIS A 493 4.67 6.12 -17.85
CA HIS A 493 3.50 5.26 -17.59
C HIS A 493 3.67 3.79 -17.95
N THR A 494 4.63 3.46 -18.82
CA THR A 494 4.91 2.09 -19.22
C THR A 494 6.04 1.47 -18.44
N MET A 495 6.56 2.20 -17.43
CA MET A 495 7.75 1.86 -16.65
C MET A 495 9.05 1.86 -17.48
N ARG A 496 9.09 2.56 -18.62
CA ARG A 496 10.32 2.83 -19.34
C ARG A 496 11.11 3.89 -18.55
N PRO A 497 12.41 3.64 -18.27
CA PRO A 497 13.22 4.62 -17.54
C PRO A 497 13.51 5.86 -18.38
N TYR A 498 13.44 7.03 -17.76
CA TYR A 498 14.05 8.24 -18.27
C TYR A 498 15.55 8.26 -17.94
N PRO A 499 16.37 9.04 -18.64
CA PRO A 499 17.81 9.11 -18.36
C PRO A 499 18.17 9.34 -16.89
N GLN A 500 17.38 10.13 -16.17
CA GLN A 500 17.58 10.42 -14.75
C GLN A 500 17.41 9.18 -13.84
N ALA A 501 16.66 8.18 -14.28
CA ALA A 501 16.52 6.91 -13.54
C ALA A 501 17.85 6.20 -13.35
N TYR A 502 18.74 6.28 -14.35
CA TYR A 502 20.06 5.66 -14.29
C TYR A 502 20.97 6.34 -13.26
N LEU A 503 20.81 7.65 -13.02
CA LEU A 503 21.47 8.32 -11.92
C LEU A 503 21.00 7.80 -10.56
N ILE A 504 19.70 7.57 -10.41
CA ILE A 504 19.14 6.99 -9.19
C ILE A 504 19.66 5.55 -9.01
N LYS A 505 19.62 4.74 -10.09
CA LYS A 505 20.15 3.38 -10.09
C LYS A 505 21.59 3.31 -9.62
N SER A 506 22.44 4.20 -10.12
CA SER A 506 23.86 4.24 -9.77
C SER A 506 24.10 4.49 -8.27
N ALA A 507 23.20 5.25 -7.60
CA ALA A 507 23.28 5.49 -6.17
C ALA A 507 22.63 4.37 -5.33
N PHE A 508 21.57 3.76 -5.85
CA PHE A 508 20.85 2.70 -5.15
C PHE A 508 21.54 1.33 -5.26
N MET A 509 22.33 1.14 -6.31
CA MET A 509 23.08 -0.08 -6.61
C MET A 509 24.55 0.25 -6.89
N PRO A 510 25.30 0.81 -5.93
CA PRO A 510 26.64 1.32 -6.16
C PRO A 510 27.66 0.22 -6.50
N GLU A 511 27.34 -1.04 -6.22
CA GLU A 511 28.14 -2.20 -6.55
C GLU A 511 28.04 -2.63 -8.03
N ILE A 512 27.04 -2.10 -8.76
CA ILE A 512 26.83 -2.39 -10.18
C ILE A 512 27.34 -1.20 -10.99
N PRO A 513 28.43 -1.35 -11.78
CA PRO A 513 28.87 -0.28 -12.65
C PRO A 513 27.79 0.09 -13.66
N GLU A 514 27.43 1.38 -13.71
CA GLU A 514 26.42 1.90 -14.63
C GLU A 514 26.96 3.13 -15.34
N VAL A 515 26.79 3.18 -16.65
CA VAL A 515 27.06 4.35 -17.49
C VAL A 515 25.88 4.57 -18.41
N HIS A 516 25.24 5.71 -18.30
CA HIS A 516 24.17 6.08 -19.21
C HIS A 516 24.46 7.45 -19.84
N ILE A 517 24.25 7.57 -21.15
CA ILE A 517 24.52 8.79 -21.91
C ILE A 517 23.22 9.31 -22.49
N GLY A 518 22.84 10.51 -22.09
CA GLY A 518 21.71 11.24 -22.65
C GLY A 518 22.16 12.40 -23.53
N VAL A 519 21.45 12.66 -24.62
CA VAL A 519 21.65 13.85 -25.46
C VAL A 519 20.79 14.98 -24.93
N VAL A 520 21.38 16.16 -24.76
CA VAL A 520 20.63 17.35 -24.32
C VAL A 520 19.81 17.91 -25.47
N ASP A 521 18.50 17.95 -25.32
CA ASP A 521 17.61 18.60 -26.29
C ASP A 521 17.44 20.08 -25.92
N ALA A 522 18.08 20.95 -26.69
CA ALA A 522 18.07 22.40 -26.44
C ALA A 522 16.66 23.03 -26.59
N ALA A 523 15.74 22.36 -27.30
CA ALA A 523 14.38 22.87 -27.53
C ALA A 523 13.38 22.48 -26.41
N GLY A 524 13.76 21.61 -25.49
CA GLY A 524 12.83 20.95 -24.59
C GLY A 524 12.99 21.23 -23.09
N ALA A 525 13.63 22.33 -22.69
CA ALA A 525 13.63 22.70 -21.27
C ALA A 525 12.23 23.16 -20.84
N GLU A 526 11.45 22.25 -20.26
CA GLU A 526 10.15 22.59 -19.69
C GLU A 526 10.31 23.03 -18.24
N SER A 527 9.74 24.19 -17.89
CA SER A 527 9.49 24.57 -16.51
C SER A 527 8.05 24.24 -16.15
N VAL A 528 7.84 23.61 -15.02
CA VAL A 528 6.50 23.33 -14.49
C VAL A 528 6.38 24.01 -13.14
N SER A 529 5.31 24.77 -12.98
CA SER A 529 4.93 25.35 -11.70
C SER A 529 3.85 24.48 -11.05
N TRP A 530 4.13 24.04 -9.83
CA TRP A 530 3.16 23.35 -8.99
C TRP A 530 3.29 23.88 -7.56
N ASN A 531 2.17 24.26 -6.95
CA ASN A 531 2.15 24.87 -5.61
C ASN A 531 3.21 25.97 -5.43
N ASP A 532 3.30 26.90 -6.39
CA ASP A 532 4.24 28.04 -6.42
C ASP A 532 5.73 27.66 -6.52
N VAL A 533 6.04 26.39 -6.73
CA VAL A 533 7.41 25.93 -7.01
C VAL A 533 7.57 25.75 -8.51
N THR A 534 8.47 26.54 -9.10
CA THR A 534 8.89 26.34 -10.49
C THR A 534 10.09 25.42 -10.53
N VAL A 535 9.97 24.31 -11.22
CA VAL A 535 11.03 23.31 -11.32
C VAL A 535 11.44 23.16 -12.78
N GLY A 536 12.73 23.31 -13.05
CA GLY A 536 13.31 23.12 -14.38
C GLY A 536 13.75 21.66 -14.58
N ARG A 537 13.39 21.08 -15.72
CA ARG A 537 13.88 19.77 -16.14
C ARG A 537 14.85 19.96 -17.30
N MET A 538 16.03 19.35 -17.19
CA MET A 538 16.91 19.21 -18.34
C MET A 538 16.27 18.16 -19.28
N ALA A 539 15.90 18.57 -20.49
CA ALA A 539 15.40 17.66 -21.50
C ALA A 539 16.55 16.81 -22.02
N LEU A 540 16.55 15.54 -21.67
CA LEU A 540 17.48 14.54 -22.15
C LEU A 540 16.72 13.52 -22.98
N ASN A 541 17.29 13.12 -24.10
CA ASN A 541 16.75 12.06 -24.94
C ASN A 541 17.84 11.03 -25.26
N GLU A 542 17.44 9.89 -25.79
CA GLU A 542 18.31 8.79 -26.22
C GLU A 542 18.43 8.72 -27.76
N CYS A 543 18.02 9.77 -28.47
CA CYS A 543 18.05 9.81 -29.92
C CYS A 543 19.44 10.23 -30.41
N TRP A 544 20.02 9.42 -31.25
CA TRP A 544 21.32 9.67 -31.89
C TRP A 544 21.22 10.08 -33.36
N ASN A 545 19.98 10.30 -33.84
CA ASN A 545 19.69 10.71 -35.23
C ASN A 545 19.88 12.21 -35.40
N HIS A 546 21.10 12.68 -35.36
CA HIS A 546 21.44 14.09 -35.54
C HIS A 546 21.96 14.37 -36.93
N ILE A 547 21.89 15.65 -37.35
CA ILE A 547 22.44 16.09 -38.63
C ILE A 547 23.97 15.85 -38.59
N PRO A 548 24.54 15.14 -39.58
CA PRO A 548 25.98 14.94 -39.65
C PRO A 548 26.77 16.24 -39.57
N GLY A 549 27.79 16.30 -38.71
CA GLY A 549 28.57 17.50 -38.47
C GLY A 549 27.99 18.49 -37.47
N SER A 550 26.77 18.27 -36.94
CA SER A 550 26.22 19.08 -35.84
C SER A 550 26.90 18.77 -34.51
N ARG A 551 27.03 19.79 -33.66
CA ARG A 551 27.51 19.62 -32.27
C ARG A 551 26.34 19.29 -31.36
N GLN A 552 26.50 18.27 -30.52
CA GLN A 552 25.51 17.88 -29.52
C GLN A 552 26.12 17.96 -28.11
N SER A 553 25.32 18.41 -27.15
CA SER A 553 25.70 18.34 -25.74
C SER A 553 25.26 16.98 -25.19
N LEU A 554 26.20 16.27 -24.57
CA LEU A 554 25.94 14.98 -23.94
C LEU A 554 25.93 15.12 -22.41
N PHE A 555 25.05 14.36 -21.79
CA PHE A 555 25.00 14.21 -20.34
C PHE A 555 25.28 12.76 -19.98
N THR A 556 26.27 12.52 -19.15
CA THR A 556 26.65 11.16 -18.74
C THR A 556 26.35 10.97 -17.28
N TYR A 557 25.57 9.93 -16.97
CA TYR A 557 25.33 9.47 -15.61
C TYR A 557 26.23 8.26 -15.33
N THR A 558 27.08 8.38 -14.33
CA THR A 558 27.92 7.28 -13.85
C THR A 558 28.28 7.51 -12.40
N LEU A 559 28.33 6.46 -11.60
CA LEU A 559 29.06 6.44 -10.34
C LEU A 559 30.45 5.87 -10.61
N SER A 560 31.41 6.76 -10.77
CA SER A 560 32.81 6.38 -10.61
C SER A 560 33.16 6.49 -9.12
N LEU A 561 33.60 5.41 -8.51
CA LEU A 561 34.06 5.38 -7.11
C LEU A 561 35.24 6.34 -6.85
N ILE A 562 35.84 6.89 -7.90
CA ILE A 562 37.01 7.79 -7.83
C ILE A 562 36.62 9.27 -7.82
N HIS A 563 35.39 9.65 -8.16
CA HIS A 563 35.00 11.04 -8.40
C HIS A 563 33.69 11.48 -7.73
N ILE A 564 33.45 11.10 -6.49
CA ILE A 564 32.34 11.63 -5.68
C ILE A 564 32.51 13.15 -5.38
N SER A 565 33.66 13.73 -5.68
CA SER A 565 33.98 15.13 -5.37
C SER A 565 33.86 16.13 -6.53
N GLU A 566 33.53 15.70 -7.76
CA GLU A 566 33.38 16.66 -8.87
C GLU A 566 32.02 16.55 -9.57
N PRO A 567 31.30 17.68 -9.71
CA PRO A 567 30.12 17.75 -10.54
C PRO A 567 30.52 17.67 -12.03
N THR A 568 29.82 16.81 -12.76
CA THR A 568 29.69 16.71 -14.21
C THR A 568 30.70 17.50 -15.06
N ARG A 569 31.69 16.83 -15.64
CA ARG A 569 32.45 17.41 -16.74
C ARG A 569 31.62 17.33 -18.03
N HIS A 570 31.45 18.48 -18.69
CA HIS A 570 30.99 18.53 -20.07
C HIS A 570 32.07 17.93 -20.96
N ALA A 571 31.86 16.73 -21.49
CA ALA A 571 32.73 16.20 -22.55
C ALA A 571 32.25 16.73 -23.90
N GLN A 572 33.07 17.50 -24.57
CA GLN A 572 32.88 17.89 -25.95
C GLN A 572 33.56 16.84 -26.83
N ILE A 573 32.78 16.03 -27.55
CA ILE A 573 33.31 15.11 -28.56
C ILE A 573 33.21 15.84 -29.91
N SER A 574 34.32 16.17 -30.48
CA SER A 574 34.46 16.74 -31.82
C SER A 574 34.25 15.71 -32.91
#